data_ccc8d1a5785614d4997ff4c1521f1df3
#
_entry.id   ccc8d1a5785614d4997ff4c1521f1df3
#
_cell.length_a   1.000
_cell.length_b   1.000
_cell.length_c   1.000
_cell.angle_alpha   90.00
_cell.angle_beta   90.00
_cell.angle_gamma   90.00
#
_symmetry.space_group_name_H-M   'P 1'
#
loop_
_entity.id
_entity.type
_entity.pdbx_description
1 polymer ?
#
loop_
_entity_poly.entity_id
_entity_poly.type
_entity_poly.pdbx_seq_one_letter_code
_entity_poly.pdbx_strand_id
1 'polypeptide(L)'
;RSNWVTGVQTCALPIYSMLPWPNMVAMTSNFQMELSDPMRAYVVGGERDYSTLPEVLALQDGTGVETPEDMALRRAEVLDLFEKHVYGVLPKNGFETSFEVVEEGEALDGAALRRQVKLTVTTDKGSSDALLLMYLPNSDRPAPVVVGLNFNGNHTVLDDPAILPSYASEKDAAVLEEERGGKAERWAIEEAVARGYGVATIWCNDFAPDDAKAYSSRVISLFDEPEFKAVGAWAFGIMRGVDYLVQDADVDAARIADIGHSRLGKAAVWAGANDERIALVISNDSGNTGASLTRENRGETLKSINALFPHWFCTKYKEYGADAASLPVDQHLLLACIAPRRVYVACAEGDLWADPQGAWNSLMASRPAFALYGLDVLPDGCVAEGETQPHAGQACWSGAMGYHNRAGWHDVQREDWEFYFQYMDEYLKA
;
A
#
# COMPACT_ATOMS: atom_id res chain seq x y z
N ARG A 1 34.75 8.45 -22.31
CA ARG A 1 35.08 8.62 -20.89
C ARG A 1 33.74 8.74 -20.19
N SER A 2 33.35 7.65 -19.60
CA SER A 2 32.10 7.44 -18.90
C SER A 2 32.19 7.98 -17.49
N ASN A 3 31.36 8.95 -17.14
CA ASN A 3 31.12 9.28 -15.74
C ASN A 3 29.92 8.48 -15.26
N TRP A 4 30.16 7.57 -14.37
CA TRP A 4 29.15 6.85 -13.61
C TRP A 4 28.67 7.75 -12.49
N VAL A 5 27.40 8.10 -12.51
CA VAL A 5 26.72 8.69 -11.34
C VAL A 5 26.30 7.53 -10.46
N THR A 6 26.99 7.39 -9.35
CA THR A 6 26.67 6.49 -8.25
C THR A 6 25.60 7.14 -7.39
N GLY A 7 24.45 6.50 -7.23
CA GLY A 7 23.47 6.98 -6.26
C GLY A 7 22.07 6.41 -6.36
N VAL A 8 21.82 5.40 -7.16
CA VAL A 8 20.59 4.64 -7.09
C VAL A 8 20.94 3.29 -6.47
N GLN A 9 20.67 3.12 -5.19
CA GLN A 9 20.63 1.79 -4.58
C GLN A 9 19.49 1.02 -5.22
N THR A 10 19.81 0.38 -6.33
CA THR A 10 18.93 -0.59 -6.97
C THR A 10 18.88 -1.81 -6.07
N CYS A 11 17.70 -2.09 -5.51
CA CYS A 11 17.36 -3.42 -4.96
C CYS A 11 17.42 -4.52 -6.05
N ALA A 12 18.33 -4.43 -7.00
CA ALA A 12 18.39 -5.26 -8.20
C ALA A 12 19.62 -6.15 -8.27
N LEU A 13 20.05 -6.71 -7.16
CA LEU A 13 21.10 -7.76 -7.17
C LEU A 13 20.88 -8.68 -5.99
N PRO A 14 20.53 -9.90 -6.13
CA PRO A 14 20.93 -11.02 -6.92
C PRO A 14 19.78 -11.95 -7.38
N ILE A 15 18.78 -11.44 -8.05
CA ILE A 15 17.64 -12.24 -8.52
C ILE A 15 18.11 -13.31 -9.51
N TYR A 16 19.18 -13.06 -10.25
CA TYR A 16 19.70 -13.97 -11.28
C TYR A 16 20.15 -15.35 -10.80
N SER A 17 20.51 -15.49 -9.52
CA SER A 17 21.05 -16.76 -9.00
C SER A 17 20.04 -17.67 -8.32
N MET A 18 18.81 -17.20 -8.08
CA MET A 18 17.82 -17.91 -7.27
C MET A 18 16.53 -18.34 -7.99
N LEU A 19 16.30 -17.87 -9.23
CA LEU A 19 15.13 -18.28 -10.00
C LEU A 19 15.54 -19.39 -10.99
N PRO A 20 14.79 -20.49 -11.07
CA PRO A 20 15.05 -21.56 -12.05
C PRO A 20 14.53 -21.18 -13.45
N TRP A 21 14.76 -19.91 -13.90
CA TRP A 21 14.16 -19.34 -15.07
C TRP A 21 15.23 -19.11 -16.14
N PRO A 22 15.36 -19.97 -17.15
CA PRO A 22 16.50 -19.94 -18.05
C PRO A 22 16.56 -18.81 -19.08
N ASN A 23 15.56 -17.91 -19.14
CA ASN A 23 15.45 -16.94 -20.23
C ASN A 23 15.04 -15.52 -19.83
N MET A 24 15.45 -15.04 -18.65
CA MET A 24 15.26 -13.61 -18.31
C MET A 24 16.28 -12.74 -19.05
N VAL A 25 15.83 -11.89 -19.93
CA VAL A 25 16.64 -10.89 -20.63
C VAL A 25 16.42 -9.53 -19.98
N ALA A 26 17.45 -9.05 -19.29
CA ALA A 26 17.67 -7.67 -18.82
C ALA A 26 16.58 -7.01 -17.98
N MET A 27 16.88 -6.74 -16.71
CA MET A 27 16.23 -5.69 -15.92
C MET A 27 16.76 -4.33 -16.33
N THR A 28 15.90 -3.43 -16.78
CA THR A 28 16.22 -2.01 -16.94
C THR A 28 16.02 -1.26 -15.63
N SER A 29 16.58 -0.06 -15.51
CA SER A 29 16.57 0.79 -14.31
C SER A 29 15.18 1.15 -13.74
N ASN A 30 14.09 0.72 -14.39
CA ASN A 30 12.70 0.99 -14.02
C ASN A 30 11.90 -0.27 -13.65
N PHE A 31 12.54 -1.37 -13.20
CA PHE A 31 11.86 -2.64 -12.91
C PHE A 31 11.04 -3.21 -14.09
N GLN A 32 11.42 -2.89 -15.32
CA GLN A 32 10.81 -3.49 -16.50
C GLN A 32 11.36 -4.90 -16.65
N MET A 33 10.50 -5.89 -16.44
CA MET A 33 10.84 -7.29 -16.69
C MET A 33 10.33 -7.65 -18.09
N GLU A 34 11.22 -7.60 -19.09
CA GLU A 34 10.91 -8.18 -20.40
C GLU A 34 10.90 -9.71 -20.28
N LEU A 35 9.72 -10.27 -20.24
CA LEU A 35 9.54 -11.71 -20.29
C LEU A 35 9.64 -12.22 -21.74
N SER A 36 10.27 -13.37 -21.94
CA SER A 36 10.13 -14.08 -23.21
C SER A 36 8.66 -14.44 -23.46
N ASP A 37 8.22 -14.54 -24.74
CA ASP A 37 6.84 -14.85 -25.08
C ASP A 37 6.24 -16.08 -24.35
N PRO A 38 6.97 -17.21 -24.18
CA PRO A 38 6.46 -18.35 -23.41
C PRO A 38 6.24 -18.03 -21.93
N MET A 39 7.06 -17.16 -21.36
CA MET A 39 6.92 -16.77 -19.95
C MET A 39 5.80 -15.77 -19.74
N ARG A 40 5.65 -14.81 -20.66
CA ARG A 40 4.49 -13.93 -20.67
C ARG A 40 3.19 -14.74 -20.78
N ALA A 41 3.15 -15.71 -21.68
CA ALA A 41 2.00 -16.62 -21.81
C ALA A 41 1.74 -17.44 -20.54
N TYR A 42 2.78 -17.86 -19.80
CA TYR A 42 2.62 -18.53 -18.52
C TYR A 42 2.08 -17.61 -17.42
N VAL A 43 2.58 -16.38 -17.32
CA VAL A 43 2.14 -15.43 -16.29
C VAL A 43 0.73 -14.91 -16.57
N VAL A 44 0.43 -14.57 -17.84
CA VAL A 44 -0.84 -13.95 -18.24
C VAL A 44 -1.91 -14.99 -18.58
N GLY A 45 -1.51 -16.18 -19.06
CA GLY A 45 -2.43 -17.18 -19.61
C GLY A 45 -2.73 -18.36 -18.68
N GLY A 46 -3.81 -19.08 -19.01
CA GLY A 46 -4.22 -20.34 -18.40
C GLY A 46 -5.14 -20.18 -17.18
N GLU A 47 -5.96 -21.17 -16.97
CA GLU A 47 -6.81 -21.27 -15.78
C GLU A 47 -5.96 -21.32 -14.52
N ARG A 48 -6.44 -20.69 -13.46
CA ARG A 48 -5.88 -20.73 -12.11
C ARG A 48 -6.86 -21.49 -11.22
N ASP A 49 -6.34 -22.41 -10.44
CA ASP A 49 -7.16 -23.20 -9.51
C ASP A 49 -7.24 -22.51 -8.15
N TYR A 50 -8.33 -21.84 -7.91
CA TYR A 50 -8.64 -21.20 -6.63
C TYR A 50 -9.54 -22.02 -5.71
N SER A 51 -9.72 -23.32 -5.98
CA SER A 51 -10.57 -24.21 -5.17
C SER A 51 -10.12 -24.37 -3.73
N THR A 52 -8.85 -24.01 -3.43
CA THR A 52 -8.29 -24.05 -2.08
C THR A 52 -8.33 -22.72 -1.34
N LEU A 53 -8.95 -21.68 -1.92
CA LEU A 53 -9.10 -20.41 -1.22
C LEU A 53 -9.97 -20.59 0.03
N PRO A 54 -9.57 -20.03 1.19
CA PRO A 54 -10.42 -20.01 2.37
C PRO A 54 -11.71 -19.24 2.11
N GLU A 55 -12.82 -19.73 2.65
CA GLU A 55 -14.12 -19.08 2.52
C GLU A 55 -14.16 -17.73 3.23
N VAL A 56 -14.72 -16.71 2.56
CA VAL A 56 -14.88 -15.36 3.16
C VAL A 56 -15.90 -15.40 4.30
N LEU A 57 -17.06 -16.04 4.04
CA LEU A 57 -18.21 -16.05 4.94
C LEU A 57 -18.28 -17.33 5.77
N ALA A 58 -17.14 -17.78 6.29
CA ALA A 58 -17.08 -18.89 7.25
C ALA A 58 -15.98 -18.64 8.30
N LEU A 59 -16.27 -18.90 9.56
CA LEU A 59 -15.26 -18.94 10.63
C LEU A 59 -14.34 -20.16 10.46
N GLN A 60 -13.21 -20.19 11.17
CA GLN A 60 -12.27 -21.32 11.10
C GLN A 60 -12.89 -22.67 11.57
N ASP A 61 -13.90 -22.63 12.42
CA ASP A 61 -14.61 -23.83 12.90
C ASP A 61 -15.71 -24.30 11.93
N GLY A 62 -15.87 -23.61 10.78
CA GLY A 62 -16.87 -23.88 9.77
C GLY A 62 -18.24 -23.24 10.02
N THR A 63 -18.38 -22.42 11.08
CA THR A 63 -19.62 -21.67 11.32
C THR A 63 -19.82 -20.63 10.22
N GLY A 64 -20.99 -20.58 9.62
CA GLY A 64 -21.34 -19.59 8.59
C GLY A 64 -21.39 -18.17 9.14
N VAL A 65 -21.05 -17.22 8.29
CA VAL A 65 -21.14 -15.76 8.55
C VAL A 65 -22.31 -15.22 7.72
N GLU A 66 -23.39 -14.85 8.40
CA GLU A 66 -24.66 -14.50 7.76
C GLU A 66 -25.09 -13.06 8.01
N THR A 67 -24.49 -12.39 9.01
CA THR A 67 -24.83 -11.04 9.44
C THR A 67 -23.60 -10.13 9.53
N PRO A 68 -23.77 -8.80 9.50
CA PRO A 68 -22.69 -7.86 9.79
C PRO A 68 -21.97 -8.11 11.14
N GLU A 69 -22.72 -8.54 12.15
CA GLU A 69 -22.19 -8.89 13.47
C GLU A 69 -21.27 -10.13 13.41
N ASP A 70 -21.67 -11.16 12.64
CA ASP A 70 -20.81 -12.33 12.39
C ASP A 70 -19.56 -11.92 11.60
N MET A 71 -19.71 -10.99 10.65
CA MET A 71 -18.56 -10.49 9.88
C MET A 71 -17.57 -9.75 10.77
N ALA A 72 -18.00 -9.06 11.82
CA ALA A 72 -17.09 -8.44 12.78
C ALA A 72 -16.26 -9.50 13.53
N LEU A 73 -16.86 -10.64 13.88
CA LEU A 73 -16.13 -11.78 14.48
C LEU A 73 -15.15 -12.38 13.47
N ARG A 74 -15.60 -12.60 12.23
CA ARG A 74 -14.75 -13.11 11.15
C ARG A 74 -13.57 -12.20 10.86
N ARG A 75 -13.81 -10.89 10.81
CA ARG A 75 -12.75 -9.88 10.63
C ARG A 75 -11.69 -10.00 11.75
N ALA A 76 -12.10 -10.09 13.01
CA ALA A 76 -11.17 -10.23 14.12
C ALA A 76 -10.32 -11.51 14.01
N GLU A 77 -10.94 -12.62 13.63
CA GLU A 77 -10.26 -13.90 13.39
C GLU A 77 -9.27 -13.81 12.22
N VAL A 78 -9.67 -13.22 11.09
CA VAL A 78 -8.83 -13.05 9.90
C VAL A 78 -7.62 -12.17 10.21
N LEU A 79 -7.81 -11.05 10.91
CA LEU A 79 -6.71 -10.17 11.31
C LEU A 79 -5.71 -10.87 12.24
N ASP A 80 -6.19 -11.65 13.19
CA ASP A 80 -5.33 -12.48 14.07
C ASP A 80 -4.53 -13.51 13.26
N LEU A 81 -5.15 -14.14 12.27
CA LEU A 81 -4.45 -15.06 11.37
C LEU A 81 -3.38 -14.36 10.51
N PHE A 82 -3.67 -13.20 9.94
CA PHE A 82 -2.68 -12.43 9.20
C PHE A 82 -1.53 -11.97 10.11
N GLU A 83 -1.82 -11.54 11.32
CA GLU A 83 -0.82 -11.17 12.32
C GLU A 83 0.10 -12.36 12.63
N LYS A 84 -0.45 -13.54 12.87
CA LYS A 84 0.32 -14.75 13.22
C LYS A 84 1.09 -15.36 12.05
N HIS A 85 0.54 -15.31 10.86
CA HIS A 85 1.03 -16.13 9.75
C HIS A 85 1.70 -15.32 8.63
N VAL A 86 1.50 -13.99 8.56
CA VAL A 86 1.96 -13.17 7.45
C VAL A 86 2.72 -11.93 7.92
N TYR A 87 2.00 -10.92 8.46
CA TYR A 87 2.58 -9.60 8.69
C TYR A 87 3.37 -9.47 9.98
N GLY A 88 3.08 -10.35 10.95
CA GLY A 88 3.61 -10.23 12.31
C GLY A 88 2.80 -9.25 13.16
N VAL A 89 3.24 -9.06 14.39
CA VAL A 89 2.51 -8.33 15.42
C VAL A 89 2.52 -6.83 15.15
N LEU A 90 1.35 -6.19 15.21
CA LEU A 90 1.19 -4.75 15.25
C LEU A 90 1.08 -4.30 16.71
N PRO A 91 1.97 -3.43 17.23
CA PRO A 91 1.82 -2.86 18.56
C PRO A 91 0.50 -2.06 18.68
N LYS A 92 -0.32 -2.45 19.68
CA LYS A 92 -1.65 -1.83 19.94
C LYS A 92 -1.65 -0.97 21.21
N ASN A 93 -0.64 -1.12 22.05
CA ASN A 93 -0.48 -0.43 23.32
C ASN A 93 1.00 -0.38 23.74
N GLY A 94 1.30 0.22 24.91
CA GLY A 94 2.66 0.33 25.41
C GLY A 94 3.46 1.48 24.76
N PHE A 95 2.80 2.40 24.08
CA PHE A 95 3.39 3.61 23.49
C PHE A 95 2.44 4.79 23.58
N GLU A 96 3.01 5.97 23.46
CA GLU A 96 2.30 7.23 23.28
C GLU A 96 2.72 7.86 21.97
N THR A 97 1.83 8.60 21.32
CA THR A 97 2.12 9.39 20.12
C THR A 97 1.85 10.86 20.43
N SER A 98 2.81 11.70 20.13
CA SER A 98 2.67 13.16 20.24
C SER A 98 2.95 13.83 18.91
N PHE A 99 2.40 15.04 18.74
CA PHE A 99 2.45 15.79 17.49
C PHE A 99 2.88 17.23 17.77
N GLU A 100 3.75 17.75 16.92
CA GLU A 100 4.22 19.13 16.96
C GLU A 100 4.22 19.69 15.52
N VAL A 101 3.49 20.76 15.26
CA VAL A 101 3.59 21.49 13.99
C VAL A 101 4.93 22.22 13.99
N VAL A 102 5.86 21.75 13.17
CA VAL A 102 7.24 22.29 13.10
C VAL A 102 7.41 23.29 11.97
N GLU A 103 6.50 23.29 10.99
CA GLU A 103 6.44 24.28 9.91
C GLU A 103 5.02 24.37 9.36
N GLU A 104 4.60 25.60 9.07
CA GLU A 104 3.33 25.87 8.40
C GLU A 104 3.48 27.12 7.52
N GLY A 105 2.91 27.06 6.32
CA GLY A 105 2.96 28.18 5.38
C GLY A 105 2.08 28.00 4.16
N GLU A 106 1.84 29.10 3.44
CA GLU A 106 1.16 29.04 2.15
C GLU A 106 2.03 28.33 1.11
N ALA A 107 1.39 27.59 0.23
CA ALA A 107 2.01 26.87 -0.86
C ALA A 107 1.15 26.93 -2.13
N LEU A 108 1.71 26.52 -3.29
CA LEU A 108 1.01 26.49 -4.56
C LEU A 108 0.35 27.85 -4.90
N ASP A 109 1.13 28.93 -4.81
CA ASP A 109 0.67 30.31 -5.08
C ASP A 109 -0.56 30.72 -4.24
N GLY A 110 -0.66 30.22 -2.98
CA GLY A 110 -1.76 30.49 -2.08
C GLY A 110 -2.97 29.53 -2.22
N ALA A 111 -2.92 28.58 -3.14
CA ALA A 111 -3.98 27.58 -3.30
C ALA A 111 -4.00 26.52 -2.19
N ALA A 112 -2.88 26.33 -1.49
CA ALA A 112 -2.73 25.35 -0.43
C ALA A 112 -2.13 25.93 0.85
N LEU A 113 -2.48 25.31 1.97
CA LEU A 113 -1.76 25.36 3.22
C LEU A 113 -0.82 24.15 3.27
N ARG A 114 0.50 24.39 3.34
CA ARG A 114 1.48 23.34 3.68
C ARG A 114 1.62 23.29 5.20
N ARG A 115 1.62 22.08 5.76
CA ARG A 115 1.87 21.83 7.18
C ARG A 115 2.81 20.65 7.33
N GLN A 116 3.84 20.81 8.16
CA GLN A 116 4.80 19.76 8.47
C GLN A 116 4.74 19.48 9.97
N VAL A 117 4.51 18.23 10.31
CA VAL A 117 4.24 17.80 11.67
C VAL A 117 5.27 16.77 12.08
N LYS A 118 5.97 17.08 13.15
CA LYS A 118 6.78 16.09 13.85
C LYS A 118 5.84 15.14 14.60
N LEU A 119 5.94 13.88 14.28
CA LEU A 119 5.24 12.78 14.91
C LEU A 119 6.28 12.02 15.76
N THR A 120 6.06 11.92 17.07
CA THR A 120 6.96 11.21 17.97
C THR A 120 6.24 10.04 18.62
N VAL A 121 6.77 8.83 18.42
CA VAL A 121 6.33 7.61 19.14
C VAL A 121 7.26 7.39 20.31
N THR A 122 6.71 7.29 21.51
CA THR A 122 7.47 7.13 22.76
C THR A 122 7.05 5.87 23.51
N THR A 123 8.03 5.12 24.01
CA THR A 123 7.86 3.98 24.92
C THR A 123 8.80 4.15 26.12
N ASP A 124 8.81 3.21 27.04
CA ASP A 124 9.79 3.15 28.12
C ASP A 124 11.24 2.95 27.66
N LYS A 125 11.46 2.57 26.38
CA LYS A 125 12.79 2.38 25.78
C LYS A 125 13.34 3.64 25.08
N GLY A 126 12.52 4.64 24.87
CA GLY A 126 12.91 5.86 24.18
C GLY A 126 11.85 6.35 23.18
N SER A 127 12.29 7.11 22.19
CA SER A 127 11.39 7.68 21.18
C SER A 127 11.95 7.56 19.78
N SER A 128 11.05 7.62 18.79
CA SER A 128 11.36 7.67 17.36
C SER A 128 10.50 8.74 16.70
N ASP A 129 11.13 9.60 15.90
CA ASP A 129 10.49 10.71 15.21
C ASP A 129 10.25 10.39 13.75
N ALA A 130 9.13 10.87 13.21
CA ALA A 130 8.79 10.87 11.80
C ALA A 130 8.24 12.24 11.38
N LEU A 131 8.41 12.62 10.12
CA LEU A 131 7.92 13.89 9.59
C LEU A 131 6.72 13.65 8.67
N LEU A 132 5.53 14.04 9.11
CA LEU A 132 4.35 14.14 8.27
C LEU A 132 4.39 15.47 7.51
N LEU A 133 4.36 15.41 6.18
CA LEU A 133 4.14 16.55 5.29
C LEU A 133 2.72 16.46 4.77
N MET A 134 1.99 17.58 4.80
CA MET A 134 0.70 17.65 4.13
C MET A 134 0.49 18.98 3.42
N TYR A 135 -0.30 18.90 2.34
CA TYR A 135 -0.84 20.02 1.59
C TYR A 135 -2.36 19.93 1.65
N LEU A 136 -2.99 20.96 2.18
CA LEU A 136 -4.44 21.07 2.28
C LEU A 136 -4.94 22.18 1.36
N PRO A 137 -6.05 22.02 0.66
CA PRO A 137 -6.64 23.12 -0.11
C PRO A 137 -6.97 24.29 0.82
N ASN A 138 -6.67 25.51 0.39
CA ASN A 138 -7.05 26.73 1.12
C ASN A 138 -8.58 26.92 1.00
N SER A 139 -9.32 26.45 1.98
CA SER A 139 -10.77 26.34 1.99
C SER A 139 -11.35 26.61 3.38
N ASP A 140 -12.56 27.16 3.43
CA ASP A 140 -13.30 27.35 4.69
C ASP A 140 -13.91 26.04 5.27
N ARG A 141 -13.69 24.91 4.61
CA ARG A 141 -14.23 23.61 5.02
C ARG A 141 -13.10 22.59 5.18
N PRO A 142 -13.19 21.70 6.18
CA PRO A 142 -12.28 20.59 6.31
C PRO A 142 -12.24 19.76 5.01
N ALA A 143 -11.03 19.38 4.57
CA ALA A 143 -10.82 18.67 3.33
C ALA A 143 -10.74 17.15 3.55
N PRO A 144 -11.27 16.31 2.64
CA PRO A 144 -10.89 14.92 2.58
C PRO A 144 -9.39 14.80 2.25
N VAL A 145 -8.70 13.86 2.88
CA VAL A 145 -7.24 13.72 2.75
C VAL A 145 -6.86 12.32 2.29
N VAL A 146 -5.94 12.26 1.34
CA VAL A 146 -5.25 11.02 0.96
C VAL A 146 -3.91 10.97 1.68
N VAL A 147 -3.67 9.95 2.49
CA VAL A 147 -2.42 9.75 3.22
C VAL A 147 -1.67 8.52 2.71
N GLY A 148 -0.35 8.59 2.59
CA GLY A 148 0.46 7.44 2.23
C GLY A 148 1.92 7.61 2.58
N LEU A 149 2.68 6.51 2.58
CA LEU A 149 4.12 6.59 2.76
C LEU A 149 4.81 6.78 1.41
N ASN A 150 5.89 7.55 1.40
CA ASN A 150 6.76 7.70 0.24
C ASN A 150 8.09 6.93 0.41
N PHE A 151 8.77 6.64 -0.72
CA PHE A 151 10.01 5.86 -0.75
C PHE A 151 11.28 6.70 -0.61
N ASN A 152 11.22 7.97 -0.97
CA ASN A 152 12.43 8.73 -1.28
C ASN A 152 12.69 9.90 -0.34
N GLY A 153 11.75 10.18 0.58
CA GLY A 153 11.76 11.34 1.47
C GLY A 153 10.80 12.43 1.00
N ASN A 154 10.26 13.18 1.94
CA ASN A 154 9.21 14.17 1.69
C ASN A 154 9.61 15.23 0.67
N HIS A 155 10.89 15.62 0.63
CA HIS A 155 11.41 16.62 -0.33
C HIS A 155 11.23 16.21 -1.81
N THR A 156 11.01 14.92 -2.10
CA THR A 156 10.88 14.44 -3.48
C THR A 156 9.47 14.56 -4.05
N VAL A 157 8.44 14.77 -3.21
CA VAL A 157 7.04 14.68 -3.62
C VAL A 157 6.50 15.95 -4.29
N LEU A 158 7.17 17.07 -4.09
CA LEU A 158 6.87 18.36 -4.73
C LEU A 158 8.15 19.21 -4.80
N ASP A 159 8.27 20.04 -5.82
CA ASP A 159 9.33 21.06 -5.94
C ASP A 159 8.98 22.28 -5.08
N ASP A 160 9.11 22.11 -3.77
CA ASP A 160 8.85 23.13 -2.76
C ASP A 160 10.05 23.24 -1.82
N PRO A 161 10.82 24.36 -1.84
CA PRO A 161 12.03 24.52 -1.04
C PRO A 161 11.77 24.57 0.49
N ALA A 162 10.53 24.77 0.92
CA ALA A 162 10.17 24.79 2.32
C ALA A 162 9.94 23.39 2.92
N ILE A 163 9.91 22.32 2.10
CA ILE A 163 9.84 20.97 2.62
C ILE A 163 11.11 20.64 3.41
N LEU A 164 10.92 20.29 4.68
CA LEU A 164 11.99 19.92 5.60
C LEU A 164 12.53 18.52 5.30
N PRO A 165 13.79 18.22 5.61
CA PRO A 165 14.33 16.85 5.57
C PRO A 165 13.58 15.94 6.53
N SER A 166 13.31 14.71 6.09
CA SER A 166 12.75 13.65 6.96
C SER A 166 13.77 13.23 8.04
N TYR A 167 13.31 12.78 9.20
CA TYR A 167 14.16 12.49 10.37
C TYR A 167 15.15 11.34 10.17
N ALA A 168 14.85 10.39 9.28
CA ALA A 168 15.79 9.33 8.93
C ALA A 168 16.78 9.72 7.81
N SER A 169 16.71 10.97 7.29
CA SER A 169 17.61 11.40 6.22
C SER A 169 19.01 11.70 6.73
N GLU A 170 20.00 11.03 6.14
CA GLU A 170 21.43 11.30 6.33
C GLU A 170 22.02 12.07 5.14
N LYS A 171 21.17 12.49 4.18
CA LYS A 171 21.59 13.22 2.97
C LYS A 171 21.96 14.66 3.32
N ASP A 172 23.00 15.17 2.67
CA ASP A 172 23.33 16.58 2.79
C ASP A 172 22.36 17.48 1.97
N ALA A 173 22.40 18.79 2.26
CA ALA A 173 21.48 19.75 1.64
C ALA A 173 21.58 19.80 0.10
N ALA A 174 22.75 19.55 -0.47
CA ALA A 174 22.93 19.57 -1.92
C ALA A 174 22.24 18.39 -2.60
N VAL A 175 22.31 17.20 -2.00
CA VAL A 175 21.62 16.01 -2.49
C VAL A 175 20.11 16.16 -2.34
N LEU A 176 19.64 16.68 -1.20
CA LEU A 176 18.21 16.94 -1.01
C LEU A 176 17.64 17.90 -2.05
N GLU A 177 18.42 18.94 -2.40
CA GLU A 177 18.01 19.91 -3.41
C GLU A 177 18.01 19.33 -4.82
N GLU A 178 18.98 18.49 -5.17
CA GLU A 178 19.03 17.78 -6.48
C GLU A 178 17.84 16.84 -6.67
N GLU A 179 17.39 16.18 -5.59
CA GLU A 179 16.28 15.22 -5.62
C GLU A 179 14.90 15.87 -5.46
N ARG A 180 14.83 17.16 -5.10
CA ARG A 180 13.59 17.89 -4.82
C ARG A 180 12.61 17.80 -5.99
N GLY A 181 11.35 17.47 -5.67
CA GLY A 181 10.28 17.31 -6.65
C GLY A 181 10.46 16.14 -7.64
N GLY A 182 11.55 15.37 -7.53
CA GLY A 182 11.86 14.31 -8.51
C GLY A 182 10.85 13.15 -8.55
N LYS A 183 9.84 13.16 -7.67
CA LYS A 183 8.73 12.18 -7.61
C LYS A 183 7.35 12.85 -7.57
N ALA A 184 7.24 14.11 -7.94
CA ALA A 184 5.99 14.87 -7.90
C ALA A 184 4.86 14.20 -8.70
N GLU A 185 5.16 13.60 -9.85
CA GLU A 185 4.17 12.88 -10.67
C GLU A 185 3.48 11.72 -9.93
N ARG A 186 4.18 11.10 -8.96
CA ARG A 186 3.61 10.00 -8.16
C ARG A 186 2.58 10.46 -7.13
N TRP A 187 2.52 11.75 -6.83
CA TRP A 187 1.71 12.29 -5.72
C TRP A 187 0.58 13.21 -6.17
N ALA A 188 0.63 13.75 -7.38
CA ALA A 188 -0.40 14.62 -7.97
C ALA A 188 -0.95 15.69 -7.01
N ILE A 189 -0.08 16.29 -6.16
CA ILE A 189 -0.46 17.19 -5.06
C ILE A 189 -1.23 18.41 -5.60
N GLU A 190 -0.73 19.05 -6.66
CA GLU A 190 -1.36 20.24 -7.26
C GLU A 190 -2.79 19.94 -7.72
N GLU A 191 -2.99 18.79 -8.35
CA GLU A 191 -4.31 18.39 -8.85
C GLU A 191 -5.25 17.97 -7.73
N ALA A 192 -4.76 17.28 -6.73
CA ALA A 192 -5.52 16.93 -5.55
C ALA A 192 -6.05 18.19 -4.86
N VAL A 193 -5.17 19.17 -4.62
CA VAL A 193 -5.53 20.47 -4.04
C VAL A 193 -6.56 21.22 -4.91
N ALA A 194 -6.33 21.28 -6.23
CA ALA A 194 -7.27 21.94 -7.15
C ALA A 194 -8.66 21.29 -7.16
N ARG A 195 -8.74 19.98 -6.85
CA ARG A 195 -10.00 19.24 -6.68
C ARG A 195 -10.57 19.30 -5.27
N GLY A 196 -9.87 19.95 -4.33
CA GLY A 196 -10.31 20.09 -2.94
C GLY A 196 -9.98 18.89 -2.06
N TYR A 197 -8.97 18.12 -2.42
CA TYR A 197 -8.38 17.05 -1.58
C TYR A 197 -7.07 17.52 -0.97
N GLY A 198 -6.85 17.17 0.29
CA GLY A 198 -5.53 17.22 0.89
C GLY A 198 -4.70 15.98 0.53
N VAL A 199 -3.39 16.13 0.53
CA VAL A 199 -2.43 15.02 0.40
C VAL A 199 -1.47 15.07 1.57
N ALA A 200 -1.29 13.93 2.25
CA ALA A 200 -0.37 13.78 3.36
C ALA A 200 0.61 12.63 3.09
N THR A 201 1.88 12.80 3.44
CA THR A 201 2.87 11.76 3.24
C THR A 201 3.96 11.76 4.32
N ILE A 202 4.53 10.58 4.57
CA ILE A 202 5.65 10.38 5.49
C ILE A 202 6.66 9.47 4.77
N TRP A 203 7.95 9.74 4.96
CA TRP A 203 8.95 8.81 4.44
C TRP A 203 8.92 7.47 5.20
N CYS A 204 8.80 6.36 4.49
CA CYS A 204 8.72 5.03 5.11
C CYS A 204 9.91 4.71 6.01
N ASN A 205 11.11 5.23 5.68
CA ASN A 205 12.31 5.02 6.49
C ASN A 205 12.29 5.76 7.84
N ASP A 206 11.42 6.75 8.03
CA ASP A 206 11.23 7.34 9.35
C ASP A 206 10.65 6.33 10.35
N PHE A 207 9.97 5.28 9.87
CA PHE A 207 9.47 4.17 10.70
C PHE A 207 10.38 2.94 10.65
N ALA A 208 10.74 2.48 9.47
CA ALA A 208 11.65 1.34 9.29
C ALA A 208 12.37 1.47 7.95
N PRO A 209 13.73 1.54 7.94
CA PRO A 209 14.50 1.44 6.72
C PRO A 209 14.19 0.13 5.97
N ASP A 210 14.08 0.22 4.63
CA ASP A 210 13.88 -0.96 3.80
C ASP A 210 15.21 -1.66 3.51
N ASP A 211 15.84 -2.14 4.57
CA ASP A 211 17.13 -2.84 4.56
C ASP A 211 17.12 -3.96 5.59
N ALA A 212 17.49 -5.17 5.18
CA ALA A 212 17.44 -6.35 6.04
C ALA A 212 18.33 -6.28 7.29
N LYS A 213 19.32 -5.37 7.34
CA LYS A 213 20.22 -5.18 8.48
C LYS A 213 19.79 -3.99 9.35
N ALA A 214 19.09 -3.02 8.76
CA ALA A 214 18.76 -1.76 9.41
C ALA A 214 17.25 -1.60 9.74
N TYR A 215 16.35 -2.45 9.23
CA TYR A 215 14.90 -2.28 9.37
C TYR A 215 14.42 -2.10 10.82
N SER A 216 15.13 -2.68 11.79
CA SER A 216 14.77 -2.61 13.21
C SER A 216 15.38 -1.41 13.96
N SER A 217 16.02 -0.47 13.26
CA SER A 217 16.76 0.65 13.89
C SER A 217 15.91 1.85 14.29
N ARG A 218 14.63 1.89 13.89
CA ARG A 218 13.72 3.02 14.16
C ARG A 218 12.59 2.59 15.10
N VAL A 219 11.34 2.81 14.72
CA VAL A 219 10.19 2.52 15.60
C VAL A 219 10.17 1.08 16.11
N ILE A 220 10.65 0.12 15.33
CA ILE A 220 10.70 -1.29 15.73
C ILE A 220 11.56 -1.50 16.98
N SER A 221 12.67 -0.73 17.12
CA SER A 221 13.58 -0.84 18.28
C SER A 221 12.93 -0.45 19.60
N LEU A 222 11.79 0.23 19.56
CA LEU A 222 11.07 0.68 20.75
C LEU A 222 10.22 -0.44 21.39
N PHE A 223 10.06 -1.58 20.70
CA PHE A 223 9.19 -2.67 21.16
C PHE A 223 9.98 -3.96 21.39
N ASP A 224 9.61 -4.73 22.43
CA ASP A 224 10.11 -6.09 22.64
C ASP A 224 9.29 -7.12 21.85
N GLU A 225 9.13 -6.84 20.54
CA GLU A 225 8.30 -7.64 19.68
C GLU A 225 9.10 -8.11 18.45
N PRO A 226 9.69 -9.33 18.49
CA PRO A 226 10.55 -9.82 17.43
C PRO A 226 9.81 -10.05 16.10
N GLU A 227 8.48 -10.18 16.15
CA GLU A 227 7.65 -10.35 14.96
C GLU A 227 7.04 -9.03 14.48
N PHE A 228 7.40 -7.87 15.05
CA PHE A 228 7.14 -6.57 14.46
C PHE A 228 8.13 -6.33 13.33
N LYS A 229 7.68 -6.48 12.09
CA LYS A 229 8.51 -6.45 10.89
C LYS A 229 8.27 -5.19 10.07
N ALA A 230 9.06 -5.02 9.00
CA ALA A 230 9.09 -3.77 8.23
C ALA A 230 7.71 -3.38 7.65
N VAL A 231 6.96 -4.30 7.02
CA VAL A 231 5.62 -3.99 6.49
C VAL A 231 4.66 -3.61 7.62
N GLY A 232 4.73 -4.30 8.76
CA GLY A 232 4.00 -3.93 9.97
C GLY A 232 4.36 -2.53 10.48
N ALA A 233 5.65 -2.16 10.47
CA ALA A 233 6.11 -0.84 10.90
C ALA A 233 5.66 0.27 9.95
N TRP A 234 5.62 0.01 8.64
CA TRP A 234 5.07 0.95 7.66
C TRP A 234 3.56 1.12 7.83
N ALA A 235 2.81 0.03 8.02
CA ALA A 235 1.38 0.11 8.33
C ALA A 235 1.11 0.87 9.63
N PHE A 236 1.89 0.59 10.67
CA PHE A 236 1.87 1.36 11.93
C PHE A 236 2.10 2.85 11.68
N GLY A 237 3.04 3.19 10.79
CA GLY A 237 3.33 4.57 10.41
C GLY A 237 2.15 5.27 9.74
N ILE A 238 1.44 4.62 8.83
CA ILE A 238 0.21 5.15 8.21
C ILE A 238 -0.82 5.43 9.32
N MET A 239 -1.05 4.48 10.22
CA MET A 239 -2.01 4.62 11.33
C MET A 239 -1.63 5.78 12.26
N ARG A 240 -0.33 6.03 12.52
CA ARG A 240 0.13 7.20 13.30
C ARG A 240 -0.12 8.50 12.56
N GLY A 241 0.04 8.51 11.23
CA GLY A 241 -0.38 9.65 10.40
C GLY A 241 -1.89 9.92 10.54
N VAL A 242 -2.72 8.88 10.49
CA VAL A 242 -4.18 8.99 10.72
C VAL A 242 -4.51 9.52 12.11
N ASP A 243 -3.74 9.16 13.15
CA ASP A 243 -3.94 9.72 14.50
C ASP A 243 -3.82 11.25 14.53
N TYR A 244 -2.92 11.82 13.74
CA TYR A 244 -2.83 13.27 13.59
C TYR A 244 -4.00 13.82 12.76
N LEU A 245 -4.26 13.23 11.60
CA LEU A 245 -5.27 13.72 10.67
C LEU A 245 -6.68 13.81 11.28
N VAL A 246 -7.07 12.86 12.12
CA VAL A 246 -8.41 12.87 12.74
C VAL A 246 -8.61 13.97 13.78
N GLN A 247 -7.55 14.61 14.26
CA GLN A 247 -7.61 15.71 15.23
C GLN A 247 -7.32 17.08 14.61
N ASP A 248 -6.89 17.12 13.35
CA ASP A 248 -6.60 18.34 12.62
C ASP A 248 -7.91 19.00 12.15
N ALA A 249 -8.13 20.26 12.52
CA ALA A 249 -9.38 20.97 12.24
C ALA A 249 -9.64 21.24 10.75
N ASP A 250 -8.57 21.22 9.93
CA ASP A 250 -8.66 21.45 8.48
C ASP A 250 -8.87 20.13 7.70
N VAL A 251 -8.91 18.99 8.41
CA VAL A 251 -9.12 17.65 7.84
C VAL A 251 -10.50 17.13 8.15
N ASP A 252 -11.20 16.60 7.15
CA ASP A 252 -12.41 15.84 7.36
C ASP A 252 -12.09 14.42 7.82
N ALA A 253 -12.16 14.19 9.12
CA ALA A 253 -11.82 12.93 9.76
C ALA A 253 -12.67 11.73 9.28
N ALA A 254 -13.85 11.96 8.69
CA ALA A 254 -14.69 10.91 8.13
C ALA A 254 -14.29 10.53 6.69
N ARG A 255 -13.42 11.30 6.06
CA ARG A 255 -13.05 11.16 4.65
C ARG A 255 -11.54 11.09 4.45
N ILE A 256 -10.88 10.24 5.24
CA ILE A 256 -9.46 9.91 5.09
C ILE A 256 -9.33 8.67 4.21
N ALA A 257 -8.60 8.79 3.11
CA ALA A 257 -8.16 7.66 2.29
C ALA A 257 -6.69 7.35 2.59
N ASP A 258 -6.30 6.07 2.59
CA ASP A 258 -4.89 5.71 2.49
C ASP A 258 -4.53 5.26 1.07
N ILE A 259 -3.26 5.45 0.70
CA ILE A 259 -2.70 4.99 -0.57
C ILE A 259 -1.32 4.39 -0.37
N GLY A 260 -1.06 3.30 -1.07
CA GLY A 260 0.28 2.76 -1.13
C GLY A 260 0.58 2.10 -2.47
N HIS A 261 1.83 2.28 -2.91
CA HIS A 261 2.37 1.64 -4.11
C HIS A 261 3.34 0.52 -3.74
N SER A 262 3.31 -0.59 -4.50
CA SER A 262 4.28 -1.68 -4.32
C SER A 262 4.26 -2.23 -2.89
N ARG A 263 5.42 -2.36 -2.24
CA ARG A 263 5.54 -2.77 -0.83
C ARG A 263 4.80 -1.86 0.16
N LEU A 264 4.71 -0.57 -0.16
CA LEU A 264 3.91 0.36 0.65
C LEU A 264 2.40 0.19 0.39
N GLY A 265 2.00 -0.36 -0.76
CA GLY A 265 0.63 -0.84 -1.01
C GLY A 265 0.26 -2.04 -0.12
N LYS A 266 1.23 -2.95 0.14
CA LYS A 266 1.04 -4.03 1.13
C LYS A 266 0.80 -3.42 2.53
N ALA A 267 1.57 -2.39 2.89
CA ALA A 267 1.40 -1.67 4.16
C ALA A 267 0.07 -0.92 4.25
N ALA A 268 -0.38 -0.27 3.16
CA ALA A 268 -1.65 0.43 3.10
C ALA A 268 -2.84 -0.54 3.30
N VAL A 269 -2.86 -1.67 2.59
CA VAL A 269 -3.92 -2.68 2.79
C VAL A 269 -3.91 -3.21 4.22
N TRP A 270 -2.73 -3.45 4.81
CA TRP A 270 -2.62 -3.91 6.20
C TRP A 270 -3.07 -2.83 7.20
N ALA A 271 -2.70 -1.57 6.99
CA ALA A 271 -3.17 -0.45 7.80
C ALA A 271 -4.69 -0.28 7.68
N GLY A 272 -5.22 -0.24 6.46
CA GLY A 272 -6.63 -0.09 6.20
C GLY A 272 -7.50 -1.21 6.76
N ALA A 273 -6.99 -2.46 6.76
CA ALA A 273 -7.68 -3.57 7.41
C ALA A 273 -7.72 -3.45 8.94
N ASN A 274 -6.72 -2.81 9.56
CA ASN A 274 -6.61 -2.66 11.02
C ASN A 274 -7.18 -1.34 11.56
N ASP A 275 -7.26 -0.28 10.75
CA ASP A 275 -7.71 1.05 11.18
C ASP A 275 -9.02 1.45 10.50
N GLU A 276 -10.12 1.38 11.24
CA GLU A 276 -11.46 1.66 10.72
C GLU A 276 -11.72 3.15 10.44
N ARG A 277 -10.83 4.05 10.86
CA ARG A 277 -10.93 5.48 10.56
C ARG A 277 -10.56 5.80 9.09
N ILE A 278 -9.88 4.87 8.42
CA ILE A 278 -9.57 4.96 6.99
C ILE A 278 -10.81 4.61 6.18
N ALA A 279 -11.42 5.59 5.54
CA ALA A 279 -12.68 5.44 4.81
C ALA A 279 -12.51 4.78 3.43
N LEU A 280 -11.31 4.89 2.83
CA LEU A 280 -10.96 4.29 1.54
C LEU A 280 -9.52 3.79 1.57
N VAL A 281 -9.31 2.56 1.15
CA VAL A 281 -7.99 1.94 1.02
C VAL A 281 -7.62 1.81 -0.45
N ILE A 282 -6.54 2.45 -0.90
CA ILE A 282 -6.06 2.41 -2.29
C ILE A 282 -4.75 1.60 -2.34
N SER A 283 -4.79 0.48 -3.05
CA SER A 283 -3.66 -0.41 -3.27
C SER A 283 -3.22 -0.35 -4.73
N ASN A 284 -2.04 0.20 -5.01
CA ASN A 284 -1.48 0.30 -6.36
C ASN A 284 -0.31 -0.67 -6.53
N ASP A 285 -0.38 -1.54 -7.54
CA ASP A 285 0.65 -2.53 -7.91
C ASP A 285 1.28 -3.25 -6.70
N SER A 286 0.46 -3.58 -5.70
CA SER A 286 0.98 -4.09 -4.42
C SER A 286 1.41 -5.56 -4.46
N GLY A 287 1.02 -6.31 -5.48
CA GLY A 287 1.46 -7.67 -5.71
C GLY A 287 1.06 -8.66 -4.63
N ASN A 288 1.78 -9.76 -4.58
CA ASN A 288 1.62 -10.79 -3.55
C ASN A 288 1.76 -10.19 -2.13
N THR A 289 0.97 -10.68 -1.21
CA THR A 289 0.91 -10.14 0.18
C THR A 289 0.49 -8.66 0.22
N GLY A 290 -0.04 -8.15 -0.86
CA GLY A 290 -0.74 -6.87 -1.00
C GLY A 290 -2.19 -7.15 -1.39
N ALA A 291 -2.58 -6.77 -2.60
CA ALA A 291 -3.91 -7.08 -3.13
C ALA A 291 -3.96 -8.39 -3.92
N SER A 292 -2.83 -8.89 -4.43
CA SER A 292 -2.78 -10.07 -5.28
C SER A 292 -2.77 -11.36 -4.46
N LEU A 293 -3.57 -12.35 -4.88
CA LEU A 293 -3.62 -13.67 -4.24
C LEU A 293 -2.23 -14.31 -4.15
N THR A 294 -1.97 -14.97 -3.04
CA THR A 294 -0.74 -15.73 -2.80
C THR A 294 -0.79 -17.08 -3.51
N ARG A 295 -1.96 -17.75 -3.48
CA ARG A 295 -2.21 -18.99 -4.21
C ARG A 295 -2.23 -18.70 -5.70
N GLU A 296 -1.66 -19.61 -6.50
CA GLU A 296 -1.57 -19.47 -7.96
C GLU A 296 -0.90 -18.17 -8.44
N ASN A 297 -0.14 -17.47 -7.56
CA ASN A 297 0.61 -16.30 -7.95
C ASN A 297 1.72 -16.69 -8.93
N ARG A 298 1.71 -16.07 -10.10
CA ARG A 298 2.66 -16.36 -11.19
C ARG A 298 3.73 -15.29 -11.37
N GLY A 299 3.68 -14.24 -10.55
CA GLY A 299 4.71 -13.19 -10.47
C GLY A 299 5.59 -13.35 -9.22
N GLU A 300 5.41 -12.46 -8.24
CA GLU A 300 6.10 -12.46 -6.96
C GLU A 300 5.57 -13.59 -6.06
N THR A 301 6.17 -14.77 -6.14
CA THR A 301 5.73 -15.91 -5.32
C THR A 301 6.10 -15.72 -3.84
N LEU A 302 5.39 -16.44 -2.93
CA LEU A 302 5.68 -16.46 -1.50
C LEU A 302 7.15 -16.85 -1.21
N LYS A 303 7.68 -17.81 -1.97
CA LYS A 303 9.08 -18.23 -1.85
C LYS A 303 10.05 -17.10 -2.24
N SER A 304 9.78 -16.41 -3.36
CA SER A 304 10.65 -15.34 -3.85
C SER A 304 10.64 -14.12 -2.94
N ILE A 305 9.45 -13.68 -2.49
CA ILE A 305 9.34 -12.49 -1.62
C ILE A 305 10.07 -12.70 -0.28
N ASN A 306 9.94 -13.87 0.34
CA ASN A 306 10.63 -14.17 1.59
C ASN A 306 12.15 -14.33 1.43
N ALA A 307 12.61 -14.77 0.26
CA ALA A 307 14.05 -14.88 -0.04
C ALA A 307 14.68 -13.51 -0.29
N LEU A 308 13.99 -12.64 -1.04
CA LEU A 308 14.49 -11.32 -1.43
C LEU A 308 14.36 -10.31 -0.29
N PHE A 309 13.28 -10.38 0.49
CA PHE A 309 12.93 -9.41 1.52
C PHE A 309 12.65 -10.09 2.87
N PRO A 310 13.67 -10.74 3.49
CA PRO A 310 13.48 -11.55 4.69
C PRO A 310 13.03 -10.76 5.93
N HIS A 311 13.04 -9.43 5.86
CA HIS A 311 12.68 -8.49 6.95
C HIS A 311 11.26 -7.94 6.84
N TRP A 312 10.54 -8.23 5.74
CA TRP A 312 9.21 -7.65 5.53
C TRP A 312 8.12 -8.29 6.38
N PHE A 313 8.16 -9.62 6.51
CA PHE A 313 7.08 -10.42 7.10
C PHE A 313 7.55 -11.25 8.29
N CYS A 314 6.60 -11.80 9.04
CA CYS A 314 6.90 -12.63 10.21
C CYS A 314 7.68 -13.89 9.83
N THR A 315 8.35 -14.46 10.84
CA THR A 315 9.20 -15.64 10.64
C THR A 315 8.39 -16.82 10.13
N LYS A 316 7.16 -16.98 10.62
CA LYS A 316 6.27 -18.08 10.24
C LYS A 316 5.85 -18.05 8.78
N TYR A 317 5.75 -16.88 8.16
CA TYR A 317 5.37 -16.75 6.75
C TYR A 317 6.33 -17.50 5.81
N LYS A 318 7.60 -17.65 6.21
CA LYS A 318 8.63 -18.37 5.42
C LYS A 318 8.34 -19.87 5.32
N GLU A 319 7.62 -20.46 6.27
CA GLU A 319 7.30 -21.88 6.31
C GLU A 319 6.38 -22.28 5.14
N TYR A 320 5.57 -21.35 4.63
CA TYR A 320 4.62 -21.56 3.53
C TYR A 320 5.26 -21.48 2.14
N GLY A 321 6.56 -21.20 2.04
CA GLY A 321 7.27 -20.99 0.77
C GLY A 321 7.29 -22.20 -0.18
N ALA A 322 7.09 -23.41 0.34
CA ALA A 322 7.01 -24.63 -0.45
C ALA A 322 5.57 -24.99 -0.85
N ASP A 323 4.57 -24.53 -0.10
CA ASP A 323 3.16 -24.83 -0.29
C ASP A 323 2.28 -23.66 0.17
N ALA A 324 1.98 -22.76 -0.75
CA ALA A 324 1.13 -21.61 -0.49
C ALA A 324 -0.32 -22.02 -0.13
N ALA A 325 -0.76 -23.22 -0.54
CA ALA A 325 -2.10 -23.71 -0.22
C ALA A 325 -2.27 -24.04 1.27
N SER A 326 -1.18 -24.31 1.99
CA SER A 326 -1.21 -24.56 3.43
C SER A 326 -1.36 -23.29 4.29
N LEU A 327 -1.20 -22.09 3.70
CA LEU A 327 -1.43 -20.83 4.40
C LEU A 327 -2.93 -20.72 4.79
N PRO A 328 -3.28 -20.40 6.05
CA PRO A 328 -4.69 -20.39 6.49
C PRO A 328 -5.48 -19.19 5.97
N VAL A 329 -4.84 -18.23 5.33
CA VAL A 329 -5.43 -17.00 4.75
C VAL A 329 -4.99 -16.81 3.31
N ASP A 330 -5.65 -15.88 2.61
CA ASP A 330 -5.16 -15.29 1.38
C ASP A 330 -5.72 -13.86 1.24
N GLN A 331 -5.18 -13.06 0.33
CA GLN A 331 -5.33 -11.61 0.27
C GLN A 331 -6.79 -11.15 0.10
N HIS A 332 -7.66 -11.94 -0.53
CA HIS A 332 -9.09 -11.65 -0.61
C HIS A 332 -9.76 -11.54 0.78
N LEU A 333 -9.28 -12.31 1.78
CA LEU A 333 -9.76 -12.17 3.16
C LEU A 333 -9.31 -10.86 3.79
N LEU A 334 -8.10 -10.40 3.47
CA LEU A 334 -7.62 -9.10 3.96
C LEU A 334 -8.42 -7.95 3.35
N LEU A 335 -8.70 -8.01 2.04
CA LEU A 335 -9.58 -7.04 1.38
C LEU A 335 -11.00 -7.08 1.97
N ALA A 336 -11.51 -8.26 2.28
CA ALA A 336 -12.81 -8.45 2.94
C ALA A 336 -12.88 -7.77 4.33
N CYS A 337 -11.74 -7.71 5.07
CA CYS A 337 -11.68 -7.00 6.35
C CYS A 337 -11.86 -5.47 6.25
N ILE A 338 -11.77 -4.90 5.05
CA ILE A 338 -12.02 -3.48 4.83
C ILE A 338 -13.52 -3.17 4.84
N ALA A 339 -14.38 -4.12 4.46
CA ALA A 339 -15.83 -3.94 4.48
C ALA A 339 -16.33 -3.48 5.89
N PRO A 340 -17.31 -2.56 5.96
CA PRO A 340 -18.10 -1.96 4.89
C PRO A 340 -17.50 -0.68 4.26
N ARG A 341 -16.26 -0.33 4.60
CA ARG A 341 -15.54 0.80 4.02
C ARG A 341 -15.15 0.51 2.56
N ARG A 342 -14.49 1.43 1.91
CA ARG A 342 -14.17 1.33 0.49
C ARG A 342 -12.78 0.77 0.24
N VAL A 343 -12.64 -0.03 -0.82
CA VAL A 343 -11.35 -0.53 -1.31
C VAL A 343 -11.21 -0.26 -2.80
N TYR A 344 -10.03 0.20 -3.20
CA TYR A 344 -9.66 0.41 -4.59
C TYR A 344 -8.35 -0.29 -4.90
N VAL A 345 -8.34 -1.16 -5.90
CA VAL A 345 -7.16 -1.89 -6.35
C VAL A 345 -6.76 -1.38 -7.74
N ALA A 346 -5.51 -1.00 -7.90
CA ALA A 346 -4.96 -0.51 -9.14
C ALA A 346 -3.78 -1.36 -9.58
N CYS A 347 -3.69 -1.62 -10.86
CA CYS A 347 -2.65 -2.41 -11.47
C CYS A 347 -2.14 -1.78 -12.77
N ALA A 348 -0.93 -2.17 -13.17
CA ALA A 348 -0.38 -1.91 -14.49
C ALA A 348 -0.29 -3.22 -15.28
N GLU A 349 -0.79 -3.25 -16.52
CA GLU A 349 -0.84 -4.46 -17.37
C GLU A 349 0.54 -5.08 -17.60
N GLY A 350 1.58 -4.26 -17.70
CA GLY A 350 2.97 -4.70 -17.88
C GLY A 350 3.65 -5.17 -16.60
N ASP A 351 3.10 -4.90 -15.43
CA ASP A 351 3.66 -5.31 -14.14
C ASP A 351 3.28 -6.77 -13.79
N LEU A 352 3.78 -7.69 -14.59
CA LEU A 352 3.52 -9.11 -14.40
C LEU A 352 4.11 -9.67 -13.10
N TRP A 353 5.07 -8.97 -12.49
CA TRP A 353 5.61 -9.34 -11.18
C TRP A 353 4.58 -9.12 -10.06
N ALA A 354 3.81 -8.04 -10.12
CA ALA A 354 2.73 -7.77 -9.18
C ALA A 354 1.47 -8.65 -9.40
N ASP A 355 1.41 -9.37 -10.51
CA ASP A 355 0.29 -10.27 -10.86
C ASP A 355 -1.07 -9.55 -10.86
N PRO A 356 -1.36 -8.69 -11.86
CA PRO A 356 -2.62 -7.96 -11.96
C PRO A 356 -3.86 -8.86 -11.96
N GLN A 357 -3.78 -10.05 -12.59
CA GLN A 357 -4.89 -11.02 -12.58
C GLN A 357 -5.16 -11.57 -11.18
N GLY A 358 -4.09 -11.85 -10.41
CA GLY A 358 -4.23 -12.27 -9.01
C GLY A 358 -4.86 -11.18 -8.14
N ALA A 359 -4.53 -9.91 -8.40
CA ALA A 359 -5.12 -8.77 -7.70
C ALA A 359 -6.61 -8.60 -8.05
N TRP A 360 -6.97 -8.67 -9.33
CA TRP A 360 -8.37 -8.69 -9.77
C TRP A 360 -9.17 -9.81 -9.11
N ASN A 361 -8.67 -11.06 -9.18
CA ASN A 361 -9.34 -12.22 -8.63
C ASN A 361 -9.50 -12.13 -7.10
N SER A 362 -8.51 -11.57 -6.41
CA SER A 362 -8.58 -11.30 -4.97
C SER A 362 -9.69 -10.30 -4.63
N LEU A 363 -9.78 -9.21 -5.37
CA LEU A 363 -10.84 -8.21 -5.20
C LEU A 363 -12.23 -8.83 -5.45
N MET A 364 -12.37 -9.60 -6.53
CA MET A 364 -13.64 -10.29 -6.87
C MET A 364 -14.01 -11.33 -5.81
N ALA A 365 -13.05 -12.09 -5.28
CA ALA A 365 -13.28 -13.06 -4.22
C ALA A 365 -13.69 -12.42 -2.88
N SER A 366 -13.34 -11.16 -2.64
CA SER A 366 -13.72 -10.43 -1.42
C SER A 366 -15.17 -9.88 -1.43
N ARG A 367 -15.83 -9.83 -2.58
CA ARG A 367 -17.19 -9.28 -2.76
C ARG A 367 -18.23 -9.76 -1.75
N PRO A 368 -18.27 -11.06 -1.34
CA PRO A 368 -19.28 -11.53 -0.40
C PRO A 368 -19.31 -10.76 0.92
N ALA A 369 -18.16 -10.30 1.42
CA ALA A 369 -18.10 -9.49 2.64
C ALA A 369 -18.80 -8.13 2.48
N PHE A 370 -18.59 -7.45 1.36
CA PHE A 370 -19.25 -6.16 1.07
C PHE A 370 -20.73 -6.33 0.81
N ALA A 371 -21.11 -7.36 0.05
CA ALA A 371 -22.52 -7.69 -0.23
C ALA A 371 -23.31 -7.99 1.06
N LEU A 372 -22.68 -8.59 2.07
CA LEU A 372 -23.28 -8.88 3.37
C LEU A 372 -23.78 -7.60 4.09
N TYR A 373 -23.11 -6.47 3.87
CA TYR A 373 -23.53 -5.15 4.37
C TYR A 373 -24.57 -4.45 3.46
N GLY A 374 -25.03 -5.12 2.40
CA GLY A 374 -25.96 -4.55 1.43
C GLY A 374 -25.34 -3.51 0.50
N LEU A 375 -24.03 -3.53 0.35
CA LEU A 375 -23.32 -2.59 -0.52
C LEU A 375 -23.28 -3.09 -1.97
N ASP A 376 -23.29 -2.14 -2.90
CA ASP A 376 -23.05 -2.44 -4.30
C ASP A 376 -21.60 -2.90 -4.50
N VAL A 377 -21.45 -4.09 -5.07
CA VAL A 377 -20.15 -4.70 -5.38
C VAL A 377 -19.88 -4.67 -6.88
N LEU A 378 -18.61 -4.87 -7.25
CA LEU A 378 -18.21 -4.95 -8.66
C LEU A 378 -19.03 -6.01 -9.40
N PRO A 379 -19.67 -5.67 -10.55
CA PRO A 379 -20.40 -6.64 -11.34
C PRO A 379 -19.47 -7.56 -12.13
N ASP A 380 -19.95 -8.76 -12.47
CA ASP A 380 -19.20 -9.69 -13.34
C ASP A 380 -18.93 -9.11 -14.74
N GLY A 381 -19.76 -8.16 -15.19
CA GLY A 381 -19.62 -7.50 -16.50
C GLY A 381 -18.49 -6.48 -16.62
N CYS A 382 -17.65 -6.31 -15.59
CA CYS A 382 -16.43 -5.48 -15.67
C CYS A 382 -15.38 -6.05 -16.62
N VAL A 383 -15.48 -7.31 -16.96
CA VAL A 383 -14.53 -8.03 -17.84
C VAL A 383 -15.23 -8.40 -19.15
N ALA A 384 -14.58 -8.16 -20.26
CA ALA A 384 -15.14 -8.52 -21.57
C ALA A 384 -15.27 -10.06 -21.71
N GLU A 385 -16.19 -10.51 -22.55
CA GLU A 385 -16.40 -11.92 -22.79
C GLU A 385 -15.11 -12.60 -23.32
N GLY A 386 -14.69 -13.65 -22.64
CA GLY A 386 -13.48 -14.41 -22.96
C GLY A 386 -12.20 -13.88 -22.27
N GLU A 387 -12.29 -12.78 -21.52
CA GLU A 387 -11.17 -12.23 -20.75
C GLU A 387 -11.23 -12.64 -19.28
N THR A 388 -10.11 -12.56 -18.58
CA THR A 388 -9.99 -12.98 -17.17
C THR A 388 -9.82 -11.82 -16.20
N GLN A 389 -9.59 -10.61 -16.72
CA GLN A 389 -9.42 -9.38 -15.96
C GLN A 389 -9.68 -8.16 -16.88
N PRO A 390 -9.92 -6.95 -16.34
CA PRO A 390 -9.97 -5.72 -17.12
C PRO A 390 -8.63 -5.45 -17.83
N HIS A 391 -8.69 -5.01 -19.09
CA HIS A 391 -7.51 -4.62 -19.89
C HIS A 391 -6.94 -3.25 -19.49
N ALA A 392 -5.76 -2.96 -20.03
CA ALA A 392 -5.16 -1.64 -19.92
C ALA A 392 -6.10 -0.52 -20.39
N GLY A 393 -6.21 0.53 -19.59
CA GLY A 393 -7.11 1.66 -19.80
C GLY A 393 -8.56 1.40 -19.36
N GLN A 394 -8.87 0.24 -18.82
CA GLN A 394 -10.19 -0.08 -18.28
C GLN A 394 -10.23 0.15 -16.76
N ALA A 395 -11.31 0.81 -16.34
CA ALA A 395 -11.67 0.96 -14.94
C ALA A 395 -13.09 0.45 -14.70
N CYS A 396 -13.31 -0.09 -13.51
CA CYS A 396 -14.60 -0.57 -13.07
C CYS A 396 -14.75 -0.29 -11.58
N TRP A 397 -15.87 0.30 -11.18
CA TRP A 397 -16.16 0.55 -9.77
C TRP A 397 -17.63 0.50 -9.44
N SER A 398 -17.90 0.36 -8.16
CA SER A 398 -19.19 0.46 -7.50
C SER A 398 -19.04 1.30 -6.24
N GLY A 399 -20.10 1.46 -5.47
CA GLY A 399 -20.07 2.25 -4.23
C GLY A 399 -19.00 1.83 -3.21
N ALA A 400 -18.66 0.55 -3.16
CA ALA A 400 -17.74 -0.01 -2.17
C ALA A 400 -16.38 -0.44 -2.72
N MET A 401 -16.29 -0.70 -4.02
CA MET A 401 -15.12 -1.35 -4.62
C MET A 401 -14.73 -0.67 -5.93
N GLY A 402 -13.44 -0.44 -6.13
CA GLY A 402 -12.91 0.07 -7.38
C GLY A 402 -11.74 -0.76 -7.89
N TYR A 403 -11.59 -0.78 -9.21
CA TYR A 403 -10.46 -1.39 -9.89
C TYR A 403 -10.12 -0.62 -11.17
N HIS A 404 -8.84 -0.47 -11.46
CA HIS A 404 -8.40 -0.16 -12.81
C HIS A 404 -7.13 -0.93 -13.16
N ASN A 405 -6.91 -1.09 -14.45
CA ASN A 405 -5.69 -1.62 -15.02
C ASN A 405 -5.19 -0.62 -16.06
N ARG A 406 -4.05 0.02 -15.82
CA ARG A 406 -3.48 0.96 -16.79
C ARG A 406 -2.44 0.29 -17.70
N ALA A 407 -2.11 0.92 -18.79
CA ALA A 407 -0.96 0.56 -19.60
C ALA A 407 0.35 0.85 -18.86
N GLY A 408 1.44 0.17 -19.24
CA GLY A 408 2.79 0.43 -18.74
C GLY A 408 3.22 -0.52 -17.62
N TRP A 409 4.15 -0.04 -16.79
CA TRP A 409 4.96 -0.85 -15.89
C TRP A 409 4.74 -0.43 -14.43
N HIS A 410 5.47 -1.07 -13.53
CA HIS A 410 5.46 -0.87 -12.08
C HIS A 410 5.76 0.58 -11.67
N ASP A 411 4.74 1.39 -11.47
CA ASP A 411 4.82 2.80 -11.06
C ASP A 411 3.47 3.33 -10.56
N VAL A 412 3.46 4.54 -10.00
CA VAL A 412 2.27 5.38 -9.87
C VAL A 412 2.38 6.50 -10.88
N GLN A 413 1.40 6.66 -11.72
CA GLN A 413 1.37 7.66 -12.78
C GLN A 413 0.16 8.59 -12.63
N ARG A 414 0.15 9.67 -13.40
CA ARG A 414 -0.95 10.63 -13.46
C ARG A 414 -2.28 9.97 -13.84
N GLU A 415 -2.24 8.98 -14.73
CA GLU A 415 -3.41 8.19 -15.13
C GLU A 415 -4.05 7.45 -13.95
N ASP A 416 -3.25 6.89 -13.03
CA ASP A 416 -3.76 6.26 -11.80
C ASP A 416 -4.55 7.29 -10.96
N TRP A 417 -3.99 8.49 -10.79
CA TRP A 417 -4.65 9.56 -10.03
C TRP A 417 -5.93 10.06 -10.67
N GLU A 418 -6.03 10.07 -12.00
CA GLU A 418 -7.28 10.43 -12.70
C GLU A 418 -8.40 9.45 -12.36
N PHE A 419 -8.12 8.14 -12.30
CA PHE A 419 -9.07 7.13 -11.87
C PHE A 419 -9.41 7.25 -10.38
N TYR A 420 -8.41 7.48 -9.52
CA TYR A 420 -8.67 7.68 -8.10
C TYR A 420 -9.55 8.90 -7.84
N PHE A 421 -9.29 10.02 -8.50
CA PHE A 421 -10.10 11.21 -8.37
C PHE A 421 -11.55 11.00 -8.85
N GLN A 422 -11.77 10.30 -9.97
CA GLN A 422 -13.11 9.98 -10.44
C GLN A 422 -13.87 9.17 -9.40
N TYR A 423 -13.26 8.13 -8.85
CA TYR A 423 -13.86 7.32 -7.80
C TYR A 423 -14.10 8.10 -6.51
N MET A 424 -13.14 8.88 -6.06
CA MET A 424 -13.24 9.67 -4.84
C MET A 424 -14.26 10.81 -4.98
N ASP A 425 -14.34 11.48 -6.13
CA ASP A 425 -15.34 12.52 -6.38
C ASP A 425 -16.77 11.96 -6.29
N GLU A 426 -16.97 10.71 -6.71
CA GLU A 426 -18.28 10.05 -6.68
C GLU A 426 -18.62 9.48 -5.28
N TYR A 427 -17.68 8.91 -4.56
CA TYR A 427 -17.98 8.10 -3.38
C TYR A 427 -17.33 8.57 -2.07
N LEU A 428 -16.29 9.37 -2.10
CA LEU A 428 -15.65 9.88 -0.89
C LEU A 428 -16.05 11.32 -0.60
N LYS A 429 -16.32 12.11 -1.64
CA LYS A 429 -16.63 13.54 -1.52
C LYS A 429 -18.13 13.85 -1.47
N ALA A 430 -18.95 12.92 -1.95
CA ALA A 430 -20.41 13.09 -2.07
C ALA A 430 -21.16 13.18 -0.72
#